data_5d2a6038053395918c968a68b0f830a2
#
_entry.id   5d2a6038053395918c968a68b0f830a2
#
_cell.length_a   1.000
_cell.length_b   1.000
_cell.length_c   1.000
_cell.angle_alpha   90.00
_cell.angle_beta   90.00
_cell.angle_gamma   90.00
#
_symmetry.space_group_name_H-M   'P 1'
#
loop_
_entity.id
_entity.type
_entity.pdbx_description
1 polymer ?
#
loop_
_entity_poly.entity_id
_entity_poly.type
_entity_poly.pdbx_seq_one_letter_code
_entity_poly.pdbx_strand_id
1 'polypeptide(L)'
;RPEMVENIIPYIGGEEEKSEKEPLRIWGHIDDEKKEIVPAASPVITCQCIRVPVLNGHTAAVFVKFKKKPTKEQLIEALRNYSGVPQELNLPSAPKQFIQYLEEDNRPQISLDVNFENGMGISVGRLREDTVYDWKFVGLSHNTVRGAAGGAVLCAELLKAQGYITKTVSYTHLR
;
A
#
# COMPACT_ATOMS: atom_id res chain seq x y z
N ARG A 1 11.45 -18.72 12.23
CA ARG A 1 10.83 -19.00 13.54
C ARG A 1 10.27 -20.41 13.51
N PRO A 2 10.69 -21.31 14.43
CA PRO A 2 10.23 -22.72 14.42
C PRO A 2 8.70 -22.86 14.50
N GLU A 3 8.03 -21.96 15.22
CA GLU A 3 6.57 -21.95 15.38
C GLU A 3 5.79 -21.66 14.08
N MET A 4 6.48 -21.25 13.03
CA MET A 4 5.86 -20.94 11.72
C MET A 4 5.95 -22.07 10.71
N VAL A 5 6.71 -23.13 11.00
CA VAL A 5 6.82 -24.28 10.09
C VAL A 5 5.49 -25.04 10.11
N GLU A 6 4.87 -25.18 8.92
CA GLU A 6 3.57 -25.85 8.74
C GLU A 6 2.44 -25.26 9.64
N ASN A 7 2.53 -23.96 9.98
CA ASN A 7 1.61 -23.32 10.90
C ASN A 7 1.14 -21.95 10.41
N ILE A 8 -0.06 -21.56 10.83
CA ILE A 8 -0.67 -20.24 10.63
C ILE A 8 -1.07 -19.70 12.00
N ILE A 9 -0.72 -18.44 12.28
CA ILE A 9 -1.10 -17.78 13.54
C ILE A 9 -2.14 -16.69 13.20
N PRO A 10 -3.42 -16.83 13.66
CA PRO A 10 -4.50 -15.91 13.33
C PRO A 10 -4.47 -14.65 14.21
N TYR A 11 -3.29 -14.09 14.42
CA TYR A 11 -3.09 -12.91 15.26
C TYR A 11 -1.76 -12.21 14.96
N ILE A 12 -1.84 -10.91 14.76
CA ILE A 12 -0.68 -10.01 14.73
C ILE A 12 -1.05 -8.78 15.56
N GLY A 13 -0.42 -8.62 16.73
CA GLY A 13 -0.78 -7.58 17.70
C GLY A 13 -0.75 -6.17 17.09
N GLY A 14 -1.88 -5.46 17.17
CA GLY A 14 -2.04 -4.08 16.71
C GLY A 14 -2.19 -3.88 15.19
N GLU A 15 -1.96 -4.90 14.35
CA GLU A 15 -1.99 -4.73 12.90
C GLU A 15 -3.41 -4.58 12.34
N GLU A 16 -4.41 -5.18 12.94
CA GLU A 16 -5.81 -5.04 12.52
C GLU A 16 -6.29 -3.60 12.71
N GLU A 17 -6.09 -3.03 13.92
CA GLU A 17 -6.45 -1.64 14.20
C GLU A 17 -5.74 -0.64 13.29
N LYS A 18 -4.46 -0.88 12.98
CA LYS A 18 -3.69 -0.06 12.04
C LYS A 18 -4.30 -0.12 10.65
N SER A 19 -4.55 -1.33 10.15
CA SER A 19 -5.13 -1.54 8.81
C SER A 19 -6.52 -0.92 8.67
N GLU A 20 -7.30 -0.84 9.74
CA GLU A 20 -8.63 -0.24 9.75
C GLU A 20 -8.59 1.29 9.89
N LYS A 21 -7.66 1.85 10.66
CA LYS A 21 -7.64 3.27 11.02
C LYS A 21 -6.68 4.12 10.19
N GLU A 22 -5.48 3.60 9.84
CA GLU A 22 -4.48 4.39 9.12
C GLU A 22 -4.93 4.85 7.73
N PRO A 23 -5.63 4.04 6.90
CA PRO A 23 -6.14 4.54 5.63
C PRO A 23 -7.11 5.71 5.79
N LEU A 24 -7.96 5.66 6.80
CA LEU A 24 -8.92 6.75 7.08
C LEU A 24 -8.19 8.03 7.50
N ARG A 25 -7.06 7.91 8.19
CA ARG A 25 -6.23 9.04 8.55
C ARG A 25 -5.53 9.64 7.32
N ILE A 26 -5.06 8.80 6.39
CA ILE A 26 -4.45 9.25 5.12
C ILE A 26 -5.47 9.98 4.24
N TRP A 27 -6.71 9.50 4.19
CA TRP A 27 -7.81 10.10 3.43
C TRP A 27 -8.55 11.22 4.19
N GLY A 28 -8.09 11.55 5.40
CA GLY A 28 -8.63 12.61 6.21
C GLY A 28 -8.25 14.00 5.72
N HIS A 29 -8.49 14.99 6.53
CA HIS A 29 -8.10 16.36 6.29
C HIS A 29 -7.46 16.98 7.53
N ILE A 30 -6.75 18.09 7.36
CA ILE A 30 -6.16 18.84 8.45
C ILE A 30 -7.22 19.81 8.97
N ASP A 31 -7.48 19.80 10.28
CA ASP A 31 -8.21 20.85 10.99
C ASP A 31 -7.18 21.93 11.37
N ASP A 32 -7.22 23.06 10.66
CA ASP A 32 -6.24 24.12 10.85
C ASP A 32 -6.38 24.86 12.19
N GLU A 33 -7.56 24.85 12.81
CA GLU A 33 -7.77 25.45 14.12
C GLU A 33 -7.16 24.59 15.22
N LYS A 34 -7.43 23.28 15.19
CA LYS A 34 -6.96 22.34 16.19
C LYS A 34 -5.55 21.80 15.92
N LYS A 35 -5.01 22.02 14.70
CA LYS A 35 -3.72 21.47 14.25
C LYS A 35 -3.65 19.96 14.33
N GLU A 36 -4.74 19.28 14.02
CA GLU A 36 -4.84 17.83 14.04
C GLU A 36 -5.39 17.27 12.73
N ILE A 37 -5.15 15.97 12.49
CA ILE A 37 -5.73 15.25 11.36
C ILE A 37 -7.08 14.67 11.77
N VAL A 38 -8.14 15.10 11.09
CA VAL A 38 -9.48 14.52 11.21
C VAL A 38 -9.59 13.35 10.25
N PRO A 39 -9.77 12.11 10.74
CA PRO A 39 -9.90 10.94 9.86
C PRO A 39 -11.14 11.03 8.97
N ALA A 40 -11.06 10.44 7.78
CA ALA A 40 -12.21 10.29 6.90
C ALA A 40 -13.29 9.41 7.54
N ALA A 41 -14.55 9.75 7.35
CA ALA A 41 -15.68 8.95 7.85
C ALA A 41 -15.99 7.73 6.99
N SER A 42 -15.37 7.59 5.83
CA SER A 42 -15.55 6.47 4.90
C SER A 42 -14.29 6.23 4.08
N PRO A 43 -14.07 5.03 3.54
CA PRO A 43 -14.93 3.84 3.65
C PRO A 43 -14.95 3.24 5.08
N VAL A 44 -15.88 2.33 5.36
CA VAL A 44 -15.80 1.47 6.54
C VAL A 44 -14.87 0.31 6.19
N ILE A 45 -13.86 0.09 7.02
CA ILE A 45 -12.84 -0.94 6.81
C ILE A 45 -12.88 -1.90 7.98
N THR A 46 -12.85 -3.19 7.69
CA THR A 46 -12.59 -4.25 8.66
C THR A 46 -11.42 -5.10 8.17
N CYS A 47 -10.60 -5.57 9.08
CA CYS A 47 -9.40 -6.32 8.76
C CYS A 47 -9.22 -7.50 9.71
N GLN A 48 -8.70 -8.60 9.19
CA GLN A 48 -8.21 -9.72 9.96
C GLN A 48 -6.79 -10.05 9.52
N CYS A 49 -5.85 -10.01 10.46
CA CYS A 49 -4.45 -10.24 10.18
C CYS A 49 -4.01 -11.65 10.58
N ILE A 50 -3.44 -12.36 9.61
CA ILE A 50 -2.99 -13.74 9.78
C ILE A 50 -1.50 -13.81 9.42
N ARG A 51 -0.70 -14.37 10.32
CA ARG A 51 0.71 -14.63 10.06
C ARG A 51 0.87 -15.97 9.35
N VAL A 52 1.51 -15.94 8.21
CA VAL A 52 1.77 -17.11 7.35
C VAL A 52 3.27 -17.37 7.20
N PRO A 53 3.71 -18.61 6.85
CA PRO A 53 5.12 -19.00 6.76
C PRO A 53 5.78 -18.53 5.46
N VAL A 54 5.81 -17.21 5.23
CA VAL A 54 6.50 -16.58 4.10
C VAL A 54 7.61 -15.67 4.60
N LEU A 55 8.67 -15.50 3.80
CA LEU A 55 9.80 -14.64 4.17
C LEU A 55 9.47 -13.16 4.00
N ASN A 56 8.90 -12.80 2.86
CA ASN A 56 8.55 -11.43 2.49
C ASN A 56 7.14 -11.40 1.88
N GLY A 57 6.56 -10.22 1.86
CA GLY A 57 5.29 -9.94 1.21
C GLY A 57 4.10 -9.92 2.16
N HIS A 58 3.23 -8.93 1.92
CA HIS A 58 1.90 -8.86 2.50
C HIS A 58 0.89 -9.13 1.38
N THR A 59 0.07 -10.15 1.57
CA THR A 59 -1.02 -10.50 0.65
C THR A 59 -2.33 -10.16 1.32
N ALA A 60 -3.18 -9.41 0.61
CA ALA A 60 -4.52 -9.05 1.07
C ALA A 60 -5.58 -9.70 0.17
N ALA A 61 -6.50 -10.46 0.75
CA ALA A 61 -7.76 -10.84 0.11
C ALA A 61 -8.77 -9.72 0.38
N VAL A 62 -9.12 -8.97 -0.65
CA VAL A 62 -9.94 -7.76 -0.53
C VAL A 62 -11.34 -8.02 -1.06
N PHE A 63 -12.33 -7.62 -0.29
CA PHE A 63 -13.74 -7.58 -0.66
C PHE A 63 -14.20 -6.13 -0.58
N VAL A 64 -14.82 -5.61 -1.61
CA VAL A 64 -15.13 -4.18 -1.68
C VAL A 64 -16.54 -3.93 -2.20
N LYS A 65 -17.24 -2.99 -1.54
CA LYS A 65 -18.50 -2.42 -1.99
C LYS A 65 -18.28 -0.95 -2.32
N PHE A 66 -18.73 -0.54 -3.50
CA PHE A 66 -18.61 0.84 -3.96
C PHE A 66 -19.92 1.61 -3.74
N LYS A 67 -19.84 2.92 -3.60
CA LYS A 67 -21.03 3.80 -3.65
C LYS A 67 -21.70 3.72 -5.02
N LYS A 68 -20.92 3.56 -6.10
CA LYS A 68 -21.37 3.32 -7.46
C LYS A 68 -20.52 2.18 -8.02
N LYS A 69 -21.12 1.03 -8.27
CA LYS A 69 -20.42 -0.17 -8.78
C LYS A 69 -19.76 0.15 -10.13
N PRO A 70 -18.43 0.06 -10.26
CA PRO A 70 -17.74 0.17 -11.54
C PRO A 70 -17.84 -1.15 -12.31
N THR A 71 -17.54 -1.13 -13.61
CA THR A 71 -17.34 -2.36 -14.40
C THR A 71 -15.97 -2.96 -14.09
N LYS A 72 -15.78 -4.22 -14.49
CA LYS A 72 -14.48 -4.92 -14.35
C LYS A 72 -13.38 -4.19 -15.13
N GLU A 73 -13.69 -3.76 -16.34
CA GLU A 73 -12.79 -3.06 -17.25
C GLU A 73 -12.35 -1.72 -16.64
N GLN A 74 -13.29 -0.96 -16.09
CA GLN A 74 -12.98 0.30 -15.40
C GLN A 74 -12.04 0.10 -14.20
N LEU A 75 -12.21 -0.97 -13.43
CA LEU A 75 -11.31 -1.28 -12.32
C LEU A 75 -9.92 -1.68 -12.80
N ILE A 76 -9.83 -2.54 -13.83
CA ILE A 76 -8.55 -2.96 -14.40
C ILE A 76 -7.81 -1.75 -14.99
N GLU A 77 -8.52 -0.90 -15.72
CA GLU A 77 -7.96 0.32 -16.29
C GLU A 77 -7.44 1.27 -15.21
N ALA A 78 -8.23 1.48 -14.15
CA ALA A 78 -7.82 2.30 -13.01
C ALA A 78 -6.59 1.75 -12.29
N LEU A 79 -6.49 0.42 -12.12
CA LEU A 79 -5.33 -0.22 -11.52
C LEU A 79 -4.08 -0.08 -12.39
N ARG A 80 -4.19 -0.34 -13.71
CA ARG A 80 -3.06 -0.27 -14.65
C ARG A 80 -2.52 1.13 -14.84
N ASN A 81 -3.41 2.11 -14.87
CA ASN A 81 -3.08 3.51 -15.14
C ASN A 81 -2.86 4.33 -13.86
N TYR A 82 -2.90 3.69 -12.71
CA TYR A 82 -2.68 4.42 -11.45
C TYR A 82 -1.30 5.06 -11.42
N SER A 83 -1.28 6.36 -11.22
CA SER A 83 -0.08 7.17 -11.04
C SER A 83 -0.31 8.11 -9.86
N GLY A 84 0.75 8.42 -9.15
CA GLY A 84 0.73 9.36 -8.03
C GLY A 84 1.84 10.40 -8.18
N VAL A 85 1.86 11.35 -7.26
CA VAL A 85 2.84 12.45 -7.26
C VAL A 85 4.30 11.96 -7.39
N PRO A 86 4.72 10.84 -6.76
CA PRO A 86 6.08 10.34 -6.95
C PRO A 86 6.42 9.97 -8.39
N GLN A 87 5.47 9.40 -9.15
CA GLN A 87 5.65 9.08 -10.56
C GLN A 87 5.64 10.35 -11.42
N GLU A 88 4.75 11.29 -11.15
CA GLU A 88 4.66 12.58 -11.85
C GLU A 88 5.95 13.39 -11.72
N LEU A 89 6.56 13.37 -10.52
CA LEU A 89 7.84 14.03 -10.22
C LEU A 89 9.05 13.20 -10.65
N ASN A 90 8.87 11.99 -11.17
CA ASN A 90 9.95 11.08 -11.55
C ASN A 90 10.98 10.90 -10.43
N LEU A 91 10.50 10.68 -9.18
CA LEU A 91 11.40 10.53 -8.04
C LEU A 91 12.26 9.27 -8.19
N PRO A 92 13.53 9.30 -7.73
CA PRO A 92 14.50 8.22 -7.98
C PRO A 92 14.04 6.83 -7.49
N SER A 93 13.36 6.77 -6.34
CA SER A 93 12.85 5.53 -5.75
C SER A 93 11.41 5.21 -6.15
N ALA A 94 10.76 6.04 -6.98
CA ALA A 94 9.41 5.76 -7.43
C ALA A 94 9.40 4.61 -8.46
N PRO A 95 8.52 3.61 -8.30
CA PRO A 95 8.32 2.60 -9.34
C PRO A 95 7.79 3.28 -10.61
N LYS A 96 8.23 2.83 -11.77
CA LYS A 96 7.73 3.35 -13.06
C LYS A 96 6.27 3.01 -13.25
N GLN A 97 5.91 1.76 -12.96
CA GLN A 97 4.54 1.29 -12.90
C GLN A 97 4.19 0.97 -11.45
N PHE A 98 3.29 1.73 -10.85
CA PHE A 98 2.98 1.57 -9.43
C PHE A 98 2.18 0.30 -9.14
N ILE A 99 1.16 0.00 -9.98
CA ILE A 99 0.34 -1.20 -9.85
C ILE A 99 0.39 -1.99 -11.16
N GLN A 100 0.72 -3.29 -11.10
CA GLN A 100 0.46 -4.23 -12.18
C GLN A 100 -0.83 -5.01 -11.92
N TYR A 101 -1.61 -5.23 -12.96
CA TYR A 101 -2.75 -6.14 -12.92
C TYR A 101 -2.41 -7.43 -13.68
N LEU A 102 -2.56 -8.56 -13.00
CA LEU A 102 -2.26 -9.90 -13.50
C LEU A 102 -3.56 -10.63 -13.87
N GLU A 103 -3.59 -11.17 -15.08
CA GLU A 103 -4.77 -11.83 -15.66
C GLU A 103 -4.89 -13.30 -15.22
N GLU A 104 -3.77 -13.93 -14.86
CA GLU A 104 -3.70 -15.34 -14.53
C GLU A 104 -4.47 -15.65 -13.24
N ASP A 105 -5.21 -16.73 -13.27
CA ASP A 105 -6.09 -17.15 -12.16
C ASP A 105 -5.34 -17.52 -10.86
N ASN A 106 -4.06 -17.81 -10.93
CA ASN A 106 -3.22 -18.19 -9.80
C ASN A 106 -2.26 -17.06 -9.35
N ARG A 107 -2.46 -15.84 -9.79
CA ARG A 107 -1.62 -14.68 -9.47
C ARG A 107 -2.42 -13.58 -8.73
N PRO A 108 -1.77 -12.75 -7.89
CA PRO A 108 -0.34 -12.72 -7.58
C PRO A 108 0.12 -13.84 -6.64
N GLN A 109 1.38 -14.26 -6.80
CA GLN A 109 2.08 -15.17 -5.90
C GLN A 109 3.32 -14.48 -5.32
N ILE A 110 3.58 -14.66 -4.03
CA ILE A 110 4.72 -14.03 -3.36
C ILE A 110 6.05 -14.37 -4.04
N SER A 111 6.27 -15.65 -4.35
CA SER A 111 7.51 -16.11 -4.98
C SER A 111 7.77 -15.54 -6.38
N LEU A 112 6.73 -15.09 -7.07
CA LEU A 112 6.82 -14.60 -8.45
C LEU A 112 6.71 -13.07 -8.54
N ASP A 113 5.91 -12.45 -7.67
CA ASP A 113 5.43 -11.09 -7.88
C ASP A 113 5.89 -10.08 -6.83
N VAL A 114 6.42 -10.54 -5.68
CA VAL A 114 6.78 -9.65 -4.57
C VAL A 114 7.86 -8.63 -4.94
N ASN A 115 8.72 -8.95 -5.91
CA ASN A 115 9.81 -8.08 -6.36
C ASN A 115 9.46 -7.20 -7.57
N PHE A 116 8.19 -7.11 -7.96
CA PHE A 116 7.77 -6.21 -9.03
C PHE A 116 8.25 -4.78 -8.77
N GLU A 117 8.84 -4.13 -9.80
CA GLU A 117 9.48 -2.80 -9.66
C GLU A 117 10.50 -2.75 -8.50
N ASN A 118 11.36 -3.76 -8.38
CA ASN A 118 12.32 -3.93 -7.28
C ASN A 118 11.69 -3.94 -5.88
N GLY A 119 10.46 -4.42 -5.77
CA GLY A 119 9.69 -4.48 -4.54
C GLY A 119 8.99 -3.16 -4.16
N MET A 120 9.03 -2.15 -5.03
CA MET A 120 8.34 -0.88 -4.82
C MET A 120 6.96 -0.83 -5.47
N GLY A 121 6.67 -1.73 -6.41
CA GLY A 121 5.35 -1.86 -7.04
C GLY A 121 4.39 -2.75 -6.25
N ILE A 122 3.15 -2.74 -6.66
CA ILE A 122 2.06 -3.55 -6.10
C ILE A 122 1.51 -4.45 -7.20
N SER A 123 1.28 -5.73 -6.89
CA SER A 123 0.67 -6.68 -7.81
C SER A 123 -0.77 -6.94 -7.41
N VAL A 124 -1.70 -6.78 -8.33
CA VAL A 124 -3.13 -7.06 -8.14
C VAL A 124 -3.59 -8.09 -9.16
N GLY A 125 -4.40 -9.03 -8.72
CA GLY A 125 -5.01 -10.04 -9.62
C GLY A 125 -6.27 -10.62 -9.03
N ARG A 126 -6.83 -11.61 -9.69
CA ARG A 126 -8.05 -12.28 -9.21
C ARG A 126 -9.25 -11.35 -9.08
N LEU A 127 -9.37 -10.28 -9.85
CA LEU A 127 -10.53 -9.41 -9.84
C LEU A 127 -11.75 -10.14 -10.44
N ARG A 128 -12.76 -10.32 -9.61
CA ARG A 128 -14.00 -11.01 -9.95
C ARG A 128 -15.16 -10.48 -9.12
N GLU A 129 -16.37 -10.69 -9.61
CA GLU A 129 -17.58 -10.36 -8.85
C GLU A 129 -17.65 -11.12 -7.54
N ASP A 130 -18.20 -10.48 -6.53
CA ASP A 130 -18.48 -11.10 -5.24
C ASP A 130 -19.98 -11.31 -5.04
N THR A 131 -20.34 -12.29 -4.22
CA THR A 131 -21.75 -12.64 -3.95
C THR A 131 -22.37 -11.76 -2.86
N VAL A 132 -21.57 -11.09 -2.04
CA VAL A 132 -22.02 -10.24 -0.92
C VAL A 132 -21.68 -8.77 -1.19
N TYR A 133 -20.47 -8.51 -1.69
CA TYR A 133 -19.99 -7.20 -2.08
C TYR A 133 -20.02 -7.03 -3.61
N ASP A 134 -19.48 -5.95 -4.12
CA ASP A 134 -19.46 -5.74 -5.57
C ASP A 134 -18.34 -6.53 -6.24
N TRP A 135 -17.13 -6.43 -5.68
CA TRP A 135 -15.91 -7.01 -6.23
C TRP A 135 -15.02 -7.61 -5.15
N LYS A 136 -14.22 -8.60 -5.55
CA LYS A 136 -13.15 -9.16 -4.76
C LYS A 136 -11.90 -9.37 -5.61
N PHE A 137 -10.75 -9.19 -4.99
CA PHE A 137 -9.44 -9.33 -5.63
C PHE A 137 -8.35 -9.67 -4.61
N VAL A 138 -7.15 -9.95 -5.11
CA VAL A 138 -5.96 -10.18 -4.27
C VAL A 138 -4.93 -9.13 -4.60
N GLY A 139 -4.39 -8.49 -3.57
CA GLY A 139 -3.28 -7.55 -3.66
C GLY A 139 -2.05 -8.10 -2.96
N LEU A 140 -0.86 -7.81 -3.50
CA LEU A 140 0.43 -8.18 -2.94
C LEU A 140 1.38 -6.98 -2.95
N SER A 141 2.01 -6.73 -1.81
CA SER A 141 3.04 -5.70 -1.64
C SER A 141 4.24 -6.25 -0.88
N HIS A 142 5.44 -5.73 -1.16
CA HIS A 142 6.64 -6.09 -0.43
C HIS A 142 6.68 -5.38 0.94
N ASN A 143 6.70 -6.14 2.03
CA ASN A 143 6.61 -5.62 3.38
C ASN A 143 7.83 -4.81 3.83
N THR A 144 9.05 -5.23 3.48
CA THR A 144 10.29 -4.58 3.93
C THR A 144 10.80 -3.51 2.97
N VAL A 145 10.53 -3.63 1.68
CA VAL A 145 10.90 -2.62 0.69
C VAL A 145 9.80 -1.57 0.60
N ARG A 146 8.67 -1.86 -0.03
CA ARG A 146 7.57 -0.89 -0.18
C ARG A 146 7.01 -0.43 1.16
N GLY A 147 6.75 -1.38 2.06
CA GLY A 147 6.12 -1.13 3.36
C GLY A 147 7.05 -0.55 4.43
N ALA A 148 8.36 -0.46 4.19
CA ALA A 148 9.32 0.04 5.16
C ALA A 148 10.42 0.88 4.52
N ALA A 149 11.61 0.33 4.29
CA ALA A 149 12.80 1.11 3.92
C ALA A 149 12.64 1.91 2.61
N GLY A 150 12.17 1.27 1.54
CA GLY A 150 11.96 1.92 0.24
C GLY A 150 10.87 2.99 0.29
N GLY A 151 9.78 2.72 1.00
CA GLY A 151 8.71 3.70 1.23
C GLY A 151 9.19 4.92 2.02
N ALA A 152 10.03 4.73 3.04
CA ALA A 152 10.62 5.82 3.82
C ALA A 152 11.57 6.70 2.98
N VAL A 153 12.42 6.08 2.14
CA VAL A 153 13.28 6.80 1.21
C VAL A 153 12.46 7.62 0.21
N LEU A 154 11.45 7.00 -0.41
CA LEU A 154 10.57 7.70 -1.36
C LEU A 154 9.81 8.86 -0.70
N CYS A 155 9.39 8.71 0.55
CA CYS A 155 8.77 9.79 1.32
C CYS A 155 9.74 10.96 1.53
N ALA A 156 11.00 10.69 1.88
CA ALA A 156 12.02 11.72 2.02
C ALA A 156 12.33 12.44 0.69
N GLU A 157 12.39 11.70 -0.41
CA GLU A 157 12.52 12.27 -1.76
C GLU A 157 11.36 13.20 -2.12
N LEU A 158 10.13 12.78 -1.81
CA LEU A 158 8.93 13.57 -2.03
C LEU A 158 8.94 14.86 -1.20
N LEU A 159 9.25 14.77 0.09
CA LEU A 159 9.34 15.93 0.98
C LEU A 159 10.43 16.91 0.51
N LYS A 160 11.55 16.40 0.01
CA LYS A 160 12.58 17.24 -0.59
C LYS A 160 12.10 17.91 -1.88
N ALA A 161 11.46 17.18 -2.77
CA ALA A 161 10.94 17.71 -4.04
C ALA A 161 9.87 18.78 -3.82
N GLN A 162 9.08 18.65 -2.78
CA GLN A 162 8.04 19.62 -2.39
C GLN A 162 8.55 20.78 -1.51
N GLY A 163 9.85 20.82 -1.18
CA GLY A 163 10.46 21.91 -0.44
C GLY A 163 10.32 21.86 1.08
N TYR A 164 9.78 20.76 1.64
CA TYR A 164 9.71 20.57 3.10
C TYR A 164 11.09 20.28 3.71
N ILE A 165 11.96 19.61 2.95
CA ILE A 165 13.34 19.35 3.37
C ILE A 165 14.26 20.25 2.55
N THR A 166 14.86 21.24 3.20
CA THR A 166 15.84 22.15 2.62
C THR A 166 17.21 21.89 3.22
N LYS A 167 18.29 22.08 2.43
CA LYS A 167 19.65 21.98 2.92
C LYS A 167 19.94 23.17 3.84
N THR A 168 19.93 22.94 5.15
CA THR A 168 20.45 23.92 6.11
C THR A 168 21.96 23.90 6.04
N VAL A 169 22.58 24.97 5.50
CA VAL A 169 24.04 25.15 5.56
C VAL A 169 24.35 25.76 6.92
N SER A 170 24.60 24.92 7.91
CA SER A 170 25.18 25.37 9.16
C SER A 170 26.69 25.39 9.00
N TYR A 171 27.27 26.59 8.84
CA TYR A 171 28.72 26.76 8.97
C TYR A 171 29.07 26.73 10.46
N THR A 172 29.35 25.55 10.99
CA THR A 172 30.08 25.46 12.26
C THR A 172 31.52 25.82 11.96
N HIS A 173 31.88 27.07 12.22
CA HIS A 173 33.29 27.44 12.33
C HIS A 173 33.83 26.75 13.59
N LEU A 174 34.47 25.60 13.40
CA LEU A 174 35.38 25.06 14.38
C LEU A 174 36.61 26.02 14.39
N ARG A 175 36.73 26.81 15.45
CA ARG A 175 37.96 27.45 15.84
C ARG A 175 38.82 26.47 16.62
#